data_e08ed947182dd84f59516cde81a8031c
#
_entry.id   e08ed947182dd84f59516cde81a8031c
#
_cell.length_a   1.000
_cell.length_b   1.000
_cell.length_c   1.000
_cell.angle_alpha   90.00
_cell.angle_beta   90.00
_cell.angle_gamma   90.00
#
_symmetry.space_group_name_H-M   'P 1'
#
loop_
_entity.id
_entity.type
_entity.pdbx_description
1 polymer ?
#
loop_
_entity_poly.entity_id
_entity_poly.type
_entity_poly.pdbx_seq_one_letter_code
_entity_poly.pdbx_strand_id
1 'polypeptide(L)'
;MRFDLANLPHDTDTLHRIIAAQAAEIASEREAGAAREAELSAAKAGLIAKALEIEKLELQIARLRRAQFGRSSEKIERTIEQLELRLEELETEIATAAATAEAPAPEQSSSSTKSKRSGRKPLPEHLPRREVVHEPSCTCPSCGGEMRKVGEDVSEVLDYIPGRFEVIRHIRPAFSCRSCESMLQAPMPSLPIERGKPSAGLLAHVLVGKYCDHLPLYRQSGIYAREGVELDRSILADWVGKAAALVSPLIEAVAHHVMAADKLHADDTPVPVLAPGTGQTKTGRLWVYLRDERPYGGRAPPAVVYRYSPDRKGMHPRAHLAMFRGFLQADGYSGFGPLYETAAGQPATLTEVACWAHVRRKFYDIHVATSAPIAGEALQLIGQLFDIERAAMGLAAQQRLRIRQSSARPIIDDLASFLDASLATISGRSELAGAIRYGRSRWPALTRYLDDGQLEISNNAAERAIRPLALGRKNYMFAGSDAGGERAAAAYTLIETAKLNDLDPEAYLRDVLGRIADHRINRIAELLPWNVANCSPTRAAA
;
A
#
# COMPACT_ATOMS: atom_id res chain seq x y z
N MET A 1 16.68 25.79 38.82
CA MET A 1 18.03 26.20 39.28
C MET A 1 18.60 25.11 40.20
N ARG A 2 19.76 24.52 39.90
CA ARG A 2 20.46 23.63 40.84
C ARG A 2 21.20 24.50 41.81
N PHE A 3 20.78 24.53 43.06
CA PHE A 3 21.52 25.21 44.13
C PHE A 3 22.67 24.32 44.62
N ASP A 4 23.87 24.92 44.70
CA ASP A 4 25.02 24.28 45.32
C ASP A 4 24.83 24.28 46.83
N LEU A 5 24.63 23.10 47.42
CA LEU A 5 24.41 22.91 48.86
C LEU A 5 25.58 23.40 49.72
N ALA A 6 26.76 23.63 49.10
CA ALA A 6 27.95 24.16 49.80
C ALA A 6 27.93 25.68 49.96
N ASN A 7 27.00 26.42 49.33
CA ASN A 7 26.95 27.88 49.30
C ASN A 7 25.58 28.44 49.74
N LEU A 8 24.95 27.85 50.76
CA LEU A 8 23.69 28.35 51.31
C LEU A 8 23.90 29.64 52.12
N PRO A 9 23.03 30.66 51.94
CA PRO A 9 23.08 31.87 52.72
C PRO A 9 22.85 31.56 54.24
N HIS A 10 23.56 32.21 55.09
CA HIS A 10 23.43 32.06 56.59
C HIS A 10 22.25 32.85 57.15
N ASP A 11 21.57 33.66 56.39
CA ASP A 11 20.43 34.45 56.80
C ASP A 11 19.11 33.67 56.66
N THR A 12 18.39 33.54 57.76
CA THR A 12 17.13 32.81 57.92
C THR A 12 16.03 33.34 56.99
N ASP A 13 15.97 34.63 56.76
CA ASP A 13 14.94 35.24 55.92
C ASP A 13 15.16 34.94 54.38
N THR A 14 16.42 34.85 53.99
CA THR A 14 16.80 34.47 52.63
C THR A 14 16.57 32.97 52.38
N LEU A 15 16.85 32.12 53.38
CA LEU A 15 16.54 30.69 53.33
C LEU A 15 15.03 30.44 53.22
N HIS A 16 14.20 31.14 54.00
CA HIS A 16 12.74 31.03 53.90
C HIS A 16 12.22 31.45 52.55
N ARG A 17 12.79 32.50 51.93
CA ARG A 17 12.39 32.91 50.55
C ARG A 17 12.77 31.87 49.50
N ILE A 18 13.94 31.24 49.63
CA ILE A 18 14.37 30.17 48.71
C ILE A 18 13.47 28.94 48.86
N ILE A 19 13.16 28.53 50.08
CA ILE A 19 12.26 27.40 50.34
C ILE A 19 10.84 27.68 49.79
N ALA A 20 10.32 28.88 50.00
CA ALA A 20 9.02 29.26 49.49
C ALA A 20 8.99 29.28 47.92
N ALA A 21 10.05 29.76 47.28
CA ALA A 21 10.19 29.75 45.83
C ALA A 21 10.27 28.33 45.27
N GLN A 22 11.05 27.44 45.90
CA GLN A 22 11.13 26.02 45.51
C GLN A 22 9.80 25.28 45.71
N ALA A 23 9.11 25.56 46.83
CA ALA A 23 7.80 24.97 47.08
C ALA A 23 6.77 25.41 46.02
N ALA A 24 6.82 26.66 45.57
CA ALA A 24 5.96 27.16 44.50
C ALA A 24 6.32 26.53 43.11
N GLU A 25 7.62 26.35 42.84
CA GLU A 25 8.08 25.69 41.60
C GLU A 25 7.65 24.22 41.57
N ILE A 26 7.82 23.48 42.68
CA ILE A 26 7.35 22.08 42.82
C ILE A 26 5.81 21.98 42.68
N ALA A 27 5.06 22.93 43.24
CA ALA A 27 3.61 22.95 43.10
C ALA A 27 3.19 23.16 41.66
N SER A 28 3.83 24.09 40.94
CA SER A 28 3.60 24.35 39.52
C SER A 28 3.96 23.13 38.64
N GLU A 29 5.07 22.46 38.90
CA GLU A 29 5.47 21.24 38.19
C GLU A 29 4.48 20.08 38.42
N ARG A 30 3.95 19.95 39.64
CA ARG A 30 2.92 18.96 39.98
C ARG A 30 1.60 19.24 39.26
N GLU A 31 1.16 20.49 39.17
CA GLU A 31 -0.03 20.89 38.43
C GLU A 31 0.14 20.62 36.91
N ALA A 32 1.30 20.96 36.35
CA ALA A 32 1.62 20.67 34.95
C ALA A 32 1.72 19.16 34.69
N GLY A 33 2.24 18.39 35.63
CA GLY A 33 2.28 16.92 35.59
C GLY A 33 0.86 16.32 35.56
N ALA A 34 0.00 16.76 36.47
CA ALA A 34 -1.39 16.31 36.56
C ALA A 34 -2.20 16.67 35.29
N ALA A 35 -1.98 17.86 34.73
CA ALA A 35 -2.62 18.27 33.48
C ALA A 35 -2.21 17.36 32.28
N ARG A 36 -0.93 17.05 32.15
CA ARG A 36 -0.42 16.13 31.12
C ARG A 36 -0.95 14.72 31.29
N GLU A 37 -1.09 14.25 32.50
CA GLU A 37 -1.63 12.93 32.81
C GLU A 37 -3.13 12.86 32.49
N ALA A 38 -3.88 13.92 32.73
CA ALA A 38 -5.27 14.06 32.34
C ALA A 38 -5.44 14.10 30.80
N GLU A 39 -4.60 14.85 30.08
CA GLU A 39 -4.60 14.88 28.61
C GLU A 39 -4.26 13.50 28.00
N LEU A 40 -3.25 12.83 28.54
CA LEU A 40 -2.87 11.48 28.10
C LEU A 40 -3.97 10.47 28.35
N SER A 41 -4.66 10.57 29.50
CA SER A 41 -5.80 9.72 29.83
C SER A 41 -6.97 9.97 28.88
N ALA A 42 -7.27 11.23 28.56
CA ALA A 42 -8.31 11.59 27.59
C ALA A 42 -7.98 11.10 26.18
N ALA A 43 -6.72 11.23 25.73
CA ALA A 43 -6.27 10.73 24.44
C ALA A 43 -6.38 9.19 24.35
N LYS A 44 -5.97 8.48 25.41
CA LYS A 44 -6.13 7.02 25.49
C LYS A 44 -7.60 6.60 25.45
N ALA A 45 -8.48 7.29 26.17
CA ALA A 45 -9.91 7.03 26.14
C ALA A 45 -10.50 7.26 24.74
N GLY A 46 -10.05 8.30 24.04
CA GLY A 46 -10.44 8.57 22.65
C GLY A 46 -10.00 7.47 21.68
N LEU A 47 -8.80 6.94 21.83
CA LEU A 47 -8.31 5.81 21.01
C LEU A 47 -9.10 4.53 21.28
N ILE A 48 -9.43 4.24 22.54
CA ILE A 48 -10.26 3.08 22.91
C ILE A 48 -11.66 3.23 22.32
N ALA A 49 -12.26 4.42 22.35
CA ALA A 49 -13.59 4.65 21.77
C ALA A 49 -13.58 4.43 20.25
N LYS A 50 -12.54 4.89 19.53
CA LYS A 50 -12.38 4.65 18.09
C LYS A 50 -12.15 3.18 17.77
N ALA A 51 -11.37 2.46 18.57
CA ALA A 51 -11.16 1.03 18.40
C ALA A 51 -12.47 0.23 18.57
N LEU A 52 -13.31 0.60 19.53
CA LEU A 52 -14.65 0.00 19.72
C LEU A 52 -15.61 0.34 18.56
N GLU A 53 -15.51 1.53 17.98
CA GLU A 53 -16.31 1.90 16.81
C GLU A 53 -15.89 1.09 15.58
N ILE A 54 -14.60 0.89 15.34
CA ILE A 54 -14.06 0.01 14.30
C ILE A 54 -14.62 -1.40 14.46
N GLU A 55 -14.50 -1.99 15.64
CA GLU A 55 -15.00 -3.34 15.94
C GLU A 55 -16.52 -3.46 15.66
N LYS A 56 -17.29 -2.44 16.04
CA LYS A 56 -18.72 -2.38 15.78
C LYS A 56 -19.03 -2.31 14.28
N LEU A 57 -18.28 -1.53 13.50
CA LEU A 57 -18.45 -1.42 12.04
C LEU A 57 -18.09 -2.72 11.34
N GLU A 58 -17.00 -3.38 11.72
CA GLU A 58 -16.62 -4.69 11.21
C GLU A 58 -17.71 -5.75 11.45
N LEU A 59 -18.31 -5.73 12.64
CA LEU A 59 -19.45 -6.58 12.99
C LEU A 59 -20.68 -6.34 12.13
N GLN A 60 -21.00 -5.07 11.86
CA GLN A 60 -22.11 -4.70 11.00
C GLN A 60 -21.87 -5.14 9.55
N ILE A 61 -20.66 -4.92 9.03
CA ILE A 61 -20.25 -5.38 7.70
C ILE A 61 -20.35 -6.92 7.61
N ALA A 62 -19.85 -7.64 8.60
CA ALA A 62 -19.94 -9.10 8.64
C ALA A 62 -21.40 -9.62 8.66
N ARG A 63 -22.28 -8.95 9.41
CA ARG A 63 -23.73 -9.28 9.42
C ARG A 63 -24.38 -9.03 8.07
N LEU A 64 -24.11 -7.89 7.43
CA LEU A 64 -24.67 -7.53 6.14
C LEU A 64 -24.15 -8.46 5.03
N ARG A 65 -22.88 -8.85 5.07
CA ARG A 65 -22.30 -9.84 4.14
C ARG A 65 -22.95 -11.22 4.26
N ARG A 66 -23.34 -11.65 5.48
CA ARG A 66 -24.10 -12.91 5.69
C ARG A 66 -25.55 -12.83 5.18
N ALA A 67 -26.16 -11.65 5.23
CA ALA A 67 -27.51 -11.42 4.75
C ALA A 67 -27.62 -11.28 3.21
N GLN A 68 -26.51 -11.26 2.51
CA GLN A 68 -26.41 -10.99 1.06
C GLN A 68 -26.93 -12.14 0.16
N PHE A 69 -27.33 -13.27 0.72
CA PHE A 69 -27.90 -14.40 -0.02
C PHE A 69 -29.42 -14.25 -0.24
N GLY A 70 -29.86 -13.21 -0.98
CA GLY A 70 -31.28 -12.99 -1.30
C GLY A 70 -31.53 -11.75 -2.15
N ARG A 71 -32.74 -11.68 -2.74
CA ARG A 71 -33.21 -10.68 -3.73
C ARG A 71 -33.15 -9.17 -3.35
N SER A 72 -32.42 -8.76 -2.32
CA SER A 72 -32.28 -7.35 -1.87
C SER A 72 -30.83 -6.86 -1.89
N SER A 73 -29.99 -7.37 -2.80
CA SER A 73 -28.54 -7.22 -2.72
C SER A 73 -28.02 -5.78 -2.89
N GLU A 74 -28.59 -4.96 -3.77
CA GLU A 74 -28.06 -3.62 -4.06
C GLU A 74 -28.09 -2.62 -2.89
N LYS A 75 -29.15 -2.69 -2.06
CA LYS A 75 -29.29 -1.79 -0.90
C LYS A 75 -28.31 -2.19 0.22
N ILE A 76 -28.12 -3.49 0.40
CA ILE A 76 -27.18 -4.06 1.37
C ILE A 76 -25.75 -3.78 0.93
N GLU A 77 -25.46 -3.88 -0.36
CA GLU A 77 -24.14 -3.63 -0.96
C GLU A 77 -23.70 -2.16 -0.78
N ARG A 78 -24.59 -1.19 -1.04
CA ARG A 78 -24.35 0.23 -0.78
C ARG A 78 -24.12 0.52 0.72
N THR A 79 -24.85 -0.15 1.60
CA THR A 79 -24.65 0.02 3.05
C THR A 79 -23.32 -0.56 3.50
N ILE A 80 -22.89 -1.70 2.95
CA ILE A 80 -21.57 -2.27 3.20
C ILE A 80 -20.47 -1.32 2.73
N GLU A 81 -20.58 -0.76 1.51
CA GLU A 81 -19.62 0.21 0.98
C GLU A 81 -19.48 1.46 1.85
N GLN A 82 -20.59 2.00 2.36
CA GLN A 82 -20.55 3.15 3.27
C GLN A 82 -19.87 2.82 4.61
N LEU A 83 -20.12 1.63 5.15
CA LEU A 83 -19.49 1.21 6.40
C LEU A 83 -18.00 0.89 6.20
N GLU A 84 -17.61 0.33 5.06
CA GLU A 84 -16.20 0.09 4.69
C GLU A 84 -15.42 1.41 4.53
N LEU A 85 -16.02 2.44 3.91
CA LEU A 85 -15.44 3.78 3.82
C LEU A 85 -15.23 4.41 5.20
N ARG A 86 -16.22 4.30 6.09
CA ARG A 86 -16.12 4.82 7.45
C ARG A 86 -15.06 4.09 8.27
N LEU A 87 -14.94 2.78 8.09
CA LEU A 87 -13.89 1.97 8.70
C LEU A 87 -12.49 2.43 8.26
N GLU A 88 -12.30 2.67 6.96
CA GLU A 88 -11.02 3.14 6.39
C GLU A 88 -10.64 4.54 6.90
N GLU A 89 -11.62 5.43 7.07
CA GLU A 89 -11.41 6.75 7.68
C GLU A 89 -10.89 6.63 9.12
N LEU A 90 -11.53 5.79 9.95
CA LEU A 90 -11.14 5.60 11.35
C LEU A 90 -9.78 4.91 11.49
N GLU A 91 -9.49 3.92 10.67
CA GLU A 91 -8.17 3.27 10.63
C GLU A 91 -7.06 4.26 10.23
N THR A 92 -7.34 5.14 9.27
CA THR A 92 -6.41 6.19 8.84
C THR A 92 -6.18 7.22 9.95
N GLU A 93 -7.23 7.62 10.68
CA GLU A 93 -7.11 8.53 11.81
C GLU A 93 -6.29 7.93 12.96
N ILE A 94 -6.44 6.65 13.25
CA ILE A 94 -5.64 5.96 14.27
C ILE A 94 -4.18 5.84 13.83
N ALA A 95 -3.91 5.49 12.56
CA ALA A 95 -2.57 5.38 12.02
C ALA A 95 -1.84 6.73 12.01
N THR A 96 -2.53 7.83 11.68
CA THR A 96 -1.96 9.18 11.74
C THR A 96 -1.71 9.65 13.17
N ALA A 97 -2.57 9.30 14.12
CA ALA A 97 -2.37 9.59 15.54
C ALA A 97 -1.18 8.81 16.13
N ALA A 98 -0.98 7.55 15.71
CA ALA A 98 0.17 6.74 16.10
C ALA A 98 1.49 7.29 15.53
N ALA A 99 1.50 7.68 14.25
CA ALA A 99 2.69 8.26 13.60
C ALA A 99 3.12 9.61 14.19
N THR A 100 2.18 10.40 14.72
CA THR A 100 2.49 11.66 15.42
C THR A 100 3.00 11.45 16.85
N ALA A 101 2.79 10.28 17.44
CA ALA A 101 3.27 9.95 18.79
C ALA A 101 4.73 9.43 18.81
N GLU A 102 5.28 9.00 17.67
CA GLU A 102 6.62 8.41 17.55
C GLU A 102 7.73 9.39 17.11
N ALA A 103 7.44 10.67 16.89
CA ALA A 103 8.46 11.66 16.56
C ALA A 103 9.24 12.07 17.82
N PRO A 104 10.59 11.99 17.84
CA PRO A 104 11.39 12.43 18.96
C PRO A 104 11.20 13.94 19.17
N ALA A 105 10.90 14.32 20.39
CA ALA A 105 10.67 15.71 20.79
C ALA A 105 11.98 16.52 20.64
N PRO A 106 11.99 17.64 19.94
CA PRO A 106 13.09 18.58 20.01
C PRO A 106 13.06 19.28 21.38
N GLU A 107 14.23 19.42 21.98
CA GLU A 107 14.43 20.16 23.25
C GLU A 107 13.84 21.58 23.13
N GLN A 108 12.84 21.86 23.93
CA GLN A 108 12.17 23.15 23.92
C GLN A 108 12.85 24.11 24.90
N SER A 109 13.37 25.19 24.32
CA SER A 109 13.54 26.45 25.05
C SER A 109 12.17 27.06 25.36
N SER A 110 11.93 27.31 26.63
CA SER A 110 10.71 27.89 27.18
C SER A 110 10.44 29.30 26.66
N SER A 111 9.37 29.48 25.87
CA SER A 111 8.68 30.78 25.81
C SER A 111 7.17 30.54 25.78
N SER A 112 6.50 31.08 26.77
CA SER A 112 5.05 31.09 26.93
C SER A 112 4.39 31.76 25.76
N THR A 113 3.58 31.03 24.97
CA THR A 113 2.67 31.66 24.02
C THR A 113 1.32 30.93 23.98
N LYS A 114 0.27 31.74 24.07
CA LYS A 114 -1.15 31.41 24.04
C LYS A 114 -1.48 30.40 22.96
N SER A 115 -2.33 29.42 23.29
CA SER A 115 -2.97 28.47 22.39
C SER A 115 -3.41 29.14 21.07
N LYS A 116 -2.61 28.99 20.02
CA LYS A 116 -3.01 29.32 18.66
C LYS A 116 -3.83 28.15 18.12
N ARG A 117 -5.06 28.44 17.68
CA ARG A 117 -5.84 27.54 16.82
C ARG A 117 -4.94 26.99 15.73
N SER A 118 -4.96 25.68 15.53
CA SER A 118 -4.21 24.99 14.46
C SER A 118 -4.45 25.72 13.13
N GLY A 119 -3.46 26.46 12.68
CA GLY A 119 -3.50 27.14 11.39
C GLY A 119 -3.54 26.12 10.26
N ARG A 120 -4.20 26.42 9.16
CA ARG A 120 -4.16 25.63 7.93
C ARG A 120 -2.69 25.37 7.57
N LYS A 121 -2.36 24.13 7.21
CA LYS A 121 -1.02 23.80 6.71
C LYS A 121 -0.73 24.66 5.47
N PRO A 122 0.49 25.20 5.31
CA PRO A 122 0.85 25.96 4.13
C PRO A 122 0.72 25.09 2.86
N LEU A 123 0.39 25.71 1.74
CA LEU A 123 0.32 25.03 0.45
C LEU A 123 1.73 24.60 0.00
N PRO A 124 1.86 23.47 -0.73
CA PRO A 124 3.15 22.94 -1.15
C PRO A 124 3.98 23.95 -1.96
N GLU A 125 5.25 24.12 -1.61
CA GLU A 125 6.14 25.15 -2.21
C GLU A 125 6.47 24.87 -3.69
N HIS A 126 6.47 23.59 -4.09
CA HIS A 126 6.81 23.18 -5.46
C HIS A 126 5.72 23.49 -6.49
N LEU A 127 4.53 23.90 -6.09
CA LEU A 127 3.46 24.24 -7.03
C LEU A 127 3.70 25.63 -7.63
N PRO A 128 3.46 25.81 -8.95
CA PRO A 128 3.56 27.13 -9.58
C PRO A 128 2.52 28.09 -8.98
N ARG A 129 2.92 29.34 -8.75
CA ARG A 129 2.07 30.39 -8.22
C ARG A 129 1.76 31.41 -9.31
N ARG A 130 0.48 31.67 -9.51
CA ARG A 130 -0.03 32.72 -10.38
C ARG A 130 -0.51 33.88 -9.52
N GLU A 131 0.14 35.01 -9.61
CA GLU A 131 -0.25 36.22 -8.88
C GLU A 131 -1.43 36.90 -9.58
N VAL A 132 -2.43 37.26 -8.79
CA VAL A 132 -3.57 38.08 -9.22
C VAL A 132 -3.60 39.28 -8.28
N VAL A 133 -3.22 40.44 -8.80
CA VAL A 133 -3.21 41.69 -8.03
C VAL A 133 -4.57 42.36 -8.16
N HIS A 134 -5.22 42.64 -7.03
CA HIS A 134 -6.47 43.38 -6.95
C HIS A 134 -6.15 44.82 -6.53
N GLU A 135 -6.06 45.73 -7.48
CA GLU A 135 -5.79 47.12 -7.20
C GLU A 135 -7.14 47.88 -7.00
N PRO A 136 -7.35 48.56 -5.86
CA PRO A 136 -8.44 49.49 -5.70
C PRO A 136 -8.14 50.78 -6.52
N SER A 137 -9.15 51.63 -6.71
CA SER A 137 -8.90 52.93 -7.36
C SER A 137 -7.90 53.76 -6.55
N CYS A 138 -6.86 54.26 -7.22
CA CYS A 138 -5.78 55.05 -6.59
C CYS A 138 -6.22 56.43 -6.10
N THR A 139 -7.49 56.74 -6.17
CA THR A 139 -8.07 58.04 -5.76
C THR A 139 -8.84 57.90 -4.44
N CYS A 140 -8.55 58.78 -3.49
CA CYS A 140 -9.25 58.79 -2.20
C CYS A 140 -10.73 59.12 -2.41
N PRO A 141 -11.67 58.25 -1.94
CA PRO A 141 -13.10 58.49 -2.12
C PRO A 141 -13.64 59.68 -1.32
N SER A 142 -12.88 60.20 -0.34
CA SER A 142 -13.28 61.29 0.55
C SER A 142 -12.77 62.67 0.09
N CYS A 143 -11.57 62.74 -0.54
CA CYS A 143 -10.97 64.04 -0.90
C CYS A 143 -10.42 64.09 -2.33
N GLY A 144 -10.50 63.03 -3.12
CA GLY A 144 -10.00 62.98 -4.50
C GLY A 144 -8.47 62.97 -4.66
N GLY A 145 -7.70 62.94 -3.56
CA GLY A 145 -6.23 62.94 -3.59
C GLY A 145 -5.66 61.57 -3.96
N GLU A 146 -4.39 61.52 -4.41
CA GLU A 146 -3.68 60.30 -4.76
C GLU A 146 -3.39 59.46 -3.49
N MET A 147 -3.68 58.14 -3.54
CA MET A 147 -3.48 57.25 -2.42
C MET A 147 -2.11 56.53 -2.51
N ARG A 148 -1.42 56.41 -1.38
CA ARG A 148 -0.15 55.73 -1.25
C ARG A 148 -0.35 54.31 -0.71
N LYS A 149 0.28 53.30 -1.34
CA LYS A 149 0.31 51.92 -0.83
C LYS A 149 0.99 51.88 0.54
N VAL A 150 0.33 51.32 1.56
CA VAL A 150 0.80 51.21 2.94
C VAL A 150 1.05 49.75 3.38
N GLY A 151 0.59 48.81 2.59
CA GLY A 151 0.78 47.36 2.85
C GLY A 151 0.05 46.51 1.81
N GLU A 152 0.17 45.22 1.94
CA GLU A 152 -0.57 44.23 1.14
C GLU A 152 -0.89 43.02 1.98
N ASP A 153 -2.04 42.42 1.77
CA ASP A 153 -2.44 41.14 2.31
C ASP A 153 -2.33 40.10 1.20
N VAL A 154 -1.63 39.01 1.47
CA VAL A 154 -1.47 37.89 0.54
C VAL A 154 -2.28 36.71 1.03
N SER A 155 -3.19 36.22 0.20
CA SER A 155 -3.95 34.97 0.44
C SER A 155 -3.70 33.98 -0.68
N GLU A 156 -3.34 32.76 -0.32
CA GLU A 156 -3.14 31.68 -1.29
C GLU A 156 -4.37 30.78 -1.37
N VAL A 157 -4.81 30.46 -2.58
CA VAL A 157 -5.92 29.54 -2.89
C VAL A 157 -5.38 28.46 -3.81
N LEU A 158 -5.64 27.18 -3.46
CA LEU A 158 -5.29 26.08 -4.33
C LEU A 158 -6.31 25.95 -5.47
N ASP A 159 -5.81 26.01 -6.70
CA ASP A 159 -6.61 25.85 -7.91
C ASP A 159 -6.19 24.58 -8.67
N TYR A 160 -7.12 23.96 -9.40
CA TYR A 160 -6.86 22.79 -10.26
C TYR A 160 -7.01 23.18 -11.72
N ILE A 161 -5.91 23.04 -12.48
CA ILE A 161 -5.93 23.22 -13.93
C ILE A 161 -6.11 21.85 -14.56
N PRO A 162 -7.23 21.58 -15.24
CA PRO A 162 -7.45 20.30 -15.93
C PRO A 162 -6.34 19.98 -16.91
N GLY A 163 -6.01 18.70 -17.06
CA GLY A 163 -5.14 18.21 -18.13
C GLY A 163 -5.68 18.61 -19.51
N ARG A 164 -4.81 18.76 -20.48
CA ARG A 164 -5.19 19.07 -21.88
C ARG A 164 -4.50 18.15 -22.84
N PHE A 165 -5.17 17.82 -23.94
CA PHE A 165 -4.54 17.16 -25.07
C PHE A 165 -3.64 18.12 -25.85
N GLU A 166 -2.53 17.60 -26.34
CA GLU A 166 -1.60 18.28 -27.22
C GLU A 166 -1.29 17.41 -28.44
N VAL A 167 -1.18 18.03 -29.61
CA VAL A 167 -0.78 17.36 -30.84
C VAL A 167 0.70 17.59 -31.09
N ILE A 168 1.52 16.54 -31.00
CA ILE A 168 2.95 16.60 -31.35
C ILE A 168 3.08 16.44 -32.88
N ARG A 169 3.57 17.47 -33.55
CA ARG A 169 3.74 17.50 -34.99
C ARG A 169 5.20 17.26 -35.37
N HIS A 170 5.53 16.04 -35.81
CA HIS A 170 6.87 15.69 -36.28
C HIS A 170 7.06 16.16 -37.74
N ILE A 171 7.99 17.10 -37.96
CA ILE A 171 8.33 17.62 -39.26
C ILE A 171 9.71 17.10 -39.65
N ARG A 172 9.81 16.41 -40.77
CA ARG A 172 11.07 15.83 -41.28
C ARG A 172 11.36 16.36 -42.68
N PRO A 173 12.12 17.45 -42.84
CA PRO A 173 12.51 17.95 -44.15
C PRO A 173 13.31 16.89 -44.91
N ALA A 174 13.04 16.76 -46.19
CA ALA A 174 13.86 15.98 -47.11
C ALA A 174 14.78 16.92 -47.90
N PHE A 175 16.02 16.55 -48.01
CA PHE A 175 17.05 17.31 -48.76
C PHE A 175 17.55 16.48 -49.92
N SER A 176 17.80 17.12 -51.05
CA SER A 176 18.46 16.50 -52.20
C SER A 176 19.77 17.20 -52.52
N CYS A 177 20.78 16.42 -52.89
CA CYS A 177 22.07 16.97 -53.36
C CYS A 177 21.93 17.39 -54.80
N ARG A 178 22.27 18.65 -55.11
CA ARG A 178 22.24 19.18 -56.49
C ARG A 178 23.28 18.56 -57.44
N SER A 179 24.32 17.96 -56.86
CA SER A 179 25.44 17.41 -57.65
C SER A 179 25.31 15.93 -57.94
N CYS A 180 24.71 15.14 -57.07
CA CYS A 180 24.59 13.69 -57.20
C CYS A 180 23.15 13.15 -56.99
N GLU A 181 22.18 14.04 -56.84
CA GLU A 181 20.75 13.74 -56.65
C GLU A 181 20.43 12.82 -55.43
N SER A 182 21.42 12.50 -54.60
CA SER A 182 21.19 11.73 -53.39
C SER A 182 20.23 12.45 -52.43
N MET A 183 19.28 11.72 -51.86
CA MET A 183 18.31 12.25 -50.92
C MET A 183 18.64 11.86 -49.50
N LEU A 184 18.46 12.80 -48.60
CA LEU A 184 18.64 12.63 -47.16
C LEU A 184 17.41 13.13 -46.41
N GLN A 185 16.84 12.29 -45.53
CA GLN A 185 15.80 12.66 -44.60
C GLN A 185 16.06 12.02 -43.22
N ALA A 186 15.82 12.75 -42.15
CA ALA A 186 15.97 12.21 -40.82
C ALA A 186 14.97 11.05 -40.59
N PRO A 187 15.36 9.98 -39.90
CA PRO A 187 14.43 8.90 -39.54
C PRO A 187 13.30 9.42 -38.63
N MET A 188 12.14 8.77 -38.70
CA MET A 188 11.06 9.04 -37.75
C MET A 188 11.47 8.52 -36.37
N PRO A 189 11.30 9.29 -35.28
CA PRO A 189 11.45 8.75 -33.93
C PRO A 189 10.55 7.54 -33.73
N SER A 190 11.05 6.52 -33.05
CA SER A 190 10.25 5.34 -32.74
C SER A 190 9.08 5.71 -31.84
N LEU A 191 7.91 5.21 -32.19
CA LEU A 191 6.69 5.37 -31.41
C LEU A 191 6.39 4.07 -30.64
N PRO A 192 5.81 4.14 -29.43
CA PRO A 192 5.44 2.95 -28.67
C PRO A 192 4.54 2.00 -29.45
N ILE A 193 3.69 2.53 -30.30
CA ILE A 193 2.86 1.76 -31.23
C ILE A 193 3.27 2.18 -32.64
N GLU A 194 3.80 1.24 -33.40
CA GLU A 194 4.21 1.48 -34.80
C GLU A 194 3.04 2.05 -35.61
N ARG A 195 3.27 3.16 -36.31
CA ARG A 195 2.25 3.92 -37.04
C ARG A 195 1.04 4.33 -36.21
N GLY A 196 1.17 4.25 -34.85
CA GLY A 196 0.11 4.64 -33.91
C GLY A 196 0.03 6.16 -33.73
N LYS A 197 -1.12 6.60 -33.23
CA LYS A 197 -1.33 8.01 -32.88
C LYS A 197 -0.97 8.38 -31.45
N PRO A 198 -1.01 7.44 -30.43
CA PRO A 198 -0.75 7.83 -29.06
C PRO A 198 0.73 8.01 -28.80
N SER A 199 1.08 9.06 -28.07
CA SER A 199 2.39 9.24 -27.48
C SER A 199 2.59 8.28 -26.29
N ALA A 200 3.83 8.13 -25.82
CA ALA A 200 4.14 7.40 -24.59
C ALA A 200 3.38 7.95 -23.38
N GLY A 201 3.25 9.29 -23.29
CA GLY A 201 2.49 9.95 -22.23
C GLY A 201 1.02 9.61 -22.24
N LEU A 202 0.35 9.63 -23.40
CA LEU A 202 -1.06 9.28 -23.50
C LEU A 202 -1.30 7.79 -23.18
N LEU A 203 -0.41 6.89 -23.62
CA LEU A 203 -0.50 5.47 -23.26
C LEU A 203 -0.33 5.23 -21.76
N ALA A 204 0.65 5.89 -21.13
CA ALA A 204 0.85 5.82 -19.68
C ALA A 204 -0.40 6.29 -18.94
N HIS A 205 -0.95 7.44 -19.34
CA HIS A 205 -2.19 7.99 -18.75
C HIS A 205 -3.39 7.03 -18.86
N VAL A 206 -3.60 6.41 -20.03
CA VAL A 206 -4.68 5.41 -20.22
C VAL A 206 -4.48 4.19 -19.33
N LEU A 207 -3.24 3.70 -19.21
CA LEU A 207 -2.92 2.52 -18.37
C LEU A 207 -3.11 2.83 -16.88
N VAL A 208 -2.57 3.96 -16.40
CA VAL A 208 -2.69 4.37 -15.00
C VAL A 208 -4.14 4.68 -14.66
N GLY A 209 -4.83 5.46 -15.48
CA GLY A 209 -6.26 5.72 -15.30
C GLY A 209 -7.08 4.44 -15.15
N LYS A 210 -6.74 3.38 -15.93
CA LYS A 210 -7.47 2.10 -15.84
C LYS A 210 -7.08 1.26 -14.63
N TYR A 211 -5.78 1.08 -14.36
CA TYR A 211 -5.29 0.06 -13.42
C TYR A 211 -4.85 0.64 -12.07
N CYS A 212 -4.60 1.95 -11.98
CA CYS A 212 -4.28 2.64 -10.75
C CYS A 212 -5.49 3.42 -10.20
N ASP A 213 -6.16 4.20 -11.06
CA ASP A 213 -7.30 5.04 -10.68
C ASP A 213 -8.65 4.34 -10.89
N HIS A 214 -8.61 3.10 -11.37
CA HIS A 214 -9.77 2.23 -11.56
C HIS A 214 -10.84 2.80 -12.50
N LEU A 215 -10.46 3.67 -13.46
CA LEU A 215 -11.34 4.23 -14.47
C LEU A 215 -11.53 3.28 -15.65
N PRO A 216 -12.69 2.68 -15.85
CA PRO A 216 -12.97 1.85 -17.03
C PRO A 216 -12.77 2.63 -18.33
N LEU A 217 -12.33 1.96 -19.40
CA LEU A 217 -12.04 2.62 -20.68
C LEU A 217 -13.24 3.38 -21.25
N TYR A 218 -14.48 2.94 -20.98
CA TYR A 218 -15.67 3.66 -21.43
C TYR A 218 -15.85 5.00 -20.69
N ARG A 219 -15.45 5.09 -19.41
CA ARG A 219 -15.46 6.35 -18.67
C ARG A 219 -14.35 7.27 -19.16
N GLN A 220 -13.15 6.73 -19.42
CA GLN A 220 -12.05 7.50 -20.00
C GLN A 220 -12.45 8.08 -21.37
N SER A 221 -13.06 7.26 -22.26
CA SER A 221 -13.61 7.73 -23.54
C SER A 221 -14.58 8.90 -23.35
N GLY A 222 -15.51 8.83 -22.39
CA GLY A 222 -16.41 9.91 -22.07
C GLY A 222 -15.74 11.16 -21.47
N ILE A 223 -14.65 11.01 -20.69
CA ILE A 223 -13.85 12.12 -20.19
C ILE A 223 -13.17 12.83 -21.36
N TYR A 224 -12.48 12.11 -22.22
CA TYR A 224 -11.77 12.66 -23.38
C TYR A 224 -12.70 13.35 -24.39
N ALA A 225 -13.90 12.80 -24.59
CA ALA A 225 -14.91 13.44 -25.44
C ALA A 225 -15.34 14.82 -24.91
N ARG A 226 -15.45 15.00 -23.58
CA ARG A 226 -15.73 16.32 -22.98
C ARG A 226 -14.56 17.30 -23.15
N GLU A 227 -13.35 16.81 -23.31
CA GLU A 227 -12.14 17.60 -23.61
C GLU A 227 -11.94 17.82 -25.13
N GLY A 228 -12.93 17.43 -25.95
CA GLY A 228 -12.93 17.64 -27.39
C GLY A 228 -12.16 16.56 -28.19
N VAL A 229 -11.80 15.43 -27.58
CA VAL A 229 -11.08 14.35 -28.26
C VAL A 229 -11.90 13.05 -28.23
N GLU A 230 -12.42 12.65 -29.36
CA GLU A 230 -13.19 11.40 -29.49
C GLU A 230 -12.25 10.20 -29.64
N LEU A 231 -12.17 9.37 -28.61
CA LEU A 231 -11.41 8.12 -28.57
C LEU A 231 -12.36 6.98 -28.16
N ASP A 232 -12.67 6.11 -29.12
CA ASP A 232 -13.53 4.97 -28.87
C ASP A 232 -12.89 3.99 -27.87
N ARG A 233 -13.71 3.36 -27.01
CA ARG A 233 -13.24 2.35 -26.04
C ARG A 233 -12.48 1.19 -26.70
N SER A 234 -12.84 0.85 -27.94
CA SER A 234 -12.16 -0.20 -28.74
C SER A 234 -10.73 0.20 -29.08
N ILE A 235 -10.50 1.47 -29.44
CA ILE A 235 -9.18 2.03 -29.71
C ILE A 235 -8.34 2.01 -28.42
N LEU A 236 -8.91 2.46 -27.28
CA LEU A 236 -8.23 2.43 -25.98
C LEU A 236 -7.88 0.99 -25.57
N ALA A 237 -8.76 0.02 -25.82
CA ALA A 237 -8.51 -1.40 -25.53
C ALA A 237 -7.40 -2.00 -26.41
N ASP A 238 -7.32 -1.61 -27.68
CA ASP A 238 -6.24 -1.99 -28.60
C ASP A 238 -4.90 -1.40 -28.12
N TRP A 239 -4.88 -0.12 -27.72
CA TRP A 239 -3.68 0.51 -27.17
C TRP A 239 -3.18 -0.18 -25.90
N VAL A 240 -4.08 -0.52 -24.97
CA VAL A 240 -3.73 -1.29 -23.76
C VAL A 240 -3.10 -2.64 -24.15
N GLY A 241 -3.65 -3.31 -25.17
CA GLY A 241 -3.11 -4.57 -25.67
C GLY A 241 -1.70 -4.44 -26.26
N LYS A 242 -1.49 -3.44 -27.10
CA LYS A 242 -0.19 -3.17 -27.73
C LYS A 242 0.86 -2.73 -26.73
N ALA A 243 0.49 -1.86 -25.79
CA ALA A 243 1.38 -1.46 -24.71
C ALA A 243 1.80 -2.64 -23.82
N ALA A 244 0.86 -3.53 -23.45
CA ALA A 244 1.17 -4.73 -22.67
C ALA A 244 2.13 -5.68 -23.43
N ALA A 245 1.97 -5.84 -24.73
CA ALA A 245 2.88 -6.62 -25.57
C ALA A 245 4.27 -5.99 -25.65
N LEU A 246 4.34 -4.67 -25.81
CA LEU A 246 5.60 -3.92 -25.89
C LEU A 246 6.44 -4.05 -24.61
N VAL A 247 5.81 -4.01 -23.42
CA VAL A 247 6.51 -4.10 -22.14
C VAL A 247 6.76 -5.54 -21.66
N SER A 248 6.35 -6.55 -22.42
CA SER A 248 6.51 -7.97 -22.04
C SER A 248 7.94 -8.37 -21.64
N PRO A 249 9.02 -7.94 -22.33
CA PRO A 249 10.38 -8.27 -21.92
C PRO A 249 10.75 -7.68 -20.55
N LEU A 250 10.23 -6.51 -20.23
CA LEU A 250 10.46 -5.86 -18.94
C LEU A 250 9.73 -6.59 -17.82
N ILE A 251 8.50 -7.08 -18.08
CA ILE A 251 7.74 -7.90 -17.13
C ILE A 251 8.48 -9.19 -16.81
N GLU A 252 9.05 -9.85 -17.81
CA GLU A 252 9.85 -11.06 -17.57
C GLU A 252 11.14 -10.74 -16.78
N ALA A 253 11.77 -9.59 -16.99
CA ALA A 253 12.90 -9.15 -16.17
C ALA A 253 12.51 -8.91 -14.70
N VAL A 254 11.33 -8.32 -14.45
CA VAL A 254 10.76 -8.21 -13.08
C VAL A 254 10.50 -9.60 -12.51
N ALA A 255 9.91 -10.50 -13.28
CA ALA A 255 9.63 -11.87 -12.84
C ALA A 255 10.91 -12.63 -12.48
N HIS A 256 11.96 -12.51 -13.27
CA HIS A 256 13.27 -13.08 -12.95
C HIS A 256 13.83 -12.56 -11.62
N HIS A 257 13.74 -11.25 -11.38
CA HIS A 257 14.16 -10.66 -10.11
C HIS A 257 13.35 -11.19 -8.93
N VAL A 258 12.02 -11.31 -9.08
CA VAL A 258 11.13 -11.84 -8.04
C VAL A 258 11.47 -13.31 -7.76
N MET A 259 11.60 -14.13 -8.78
CA MET A 259 11.88 -15.57 -8.65
C MET A 259 13.30 -15.89 -8.18
N ALA A 260 14.21 -14.94 -8.16
CA ALA A 260 15.56 -15.08 -7.60
C ALA A 260 15.63 -14.86 -6.08
N ALA A 261 14.52 -14.63 -5.41
CA ALA A 261 14.46 -14.49 -3.95
C ALA A 261 14.56 -15.82 -3.23
N ASP A 262 15.00 -15.81 -1.96
CA ASP A 262 14.94 -16.98 -1.07
C ASP A 262 13.54 -17.18 -0.45
N LYS A 263 12.74 -16.11 -0.39
CA LYS A 263 11.38 -16.08 0.13
C LYS A 263 10.46 -15.31 -0.81
N LEU A 264 9.27 -15.87 -1.08
CA LEU A 264 8.18 -15.18 -1.76
C LEU A 264 6.91 -15.19 -0.93
N HIS A 265 6.16 -14.10 -1.01
CA HIS A 265 4.74 -14.07 -0.64
C HIS A 265 3.88 -14.38 -1.86
N ALA A 266 2.88 -15.24 -1.70
CA ALA A 266 1.97 -15.60 -2.78
C ALA A 266 0.52 -15.58 -2.32
N ASP A 267 -0.36 -15.13 -3.22
CA ASP A 267 -1.81 -15.15 -3.01
C ASP A 267 -2.53 -15.14 -4.36
N ASP A 268 -3.85 -15.35 -4.37
CA ASP A 268 -4.65 -15.26 -5.59
C ASP A 268 -6.01 -14.59 -5.35
N THR A 269 -6.51 -13.93 -6.38
CA THR A 269 -7.83 -13.29 -6.33
C THR A 269 -8.67 -13.64 -7.56
N PRO A 270 -9.99 -13.88 -7.39
CA PRO A 270 -10.87 -14.16 -8.52
C PRO A 270 -11.03 -12.92 -9.42
N VAL A 271 -11.07 -13.13 -10.72
CA VAL A 271 -11.41 -12.11 -11.71
C VAL A 271 -12.52 -12.63 -12.59
N PRO A 272 -13.71 -12.02 -12.60
CA PRO A 272 -14.74 -12.32 -13.57
C PRO A 272 -14.24 -12.01 -14.98
N VAL A 273 -14.45 -12.93 -15.91
CA VAL A 273 -14.05 -12.79 -17.32
C VAL A 273 -15.24 -13.09 -18.22
N LEU A 274 -15.54 -12.22 -19.15
CA LEU A 274 -16.64 -12.40 -20.07
C LEU A 274 -16.44 -13.69 -20.89
N ALA A 275 -17.47 -14.53 -20.91
CA ALA A 275 -17.52 -15.74 -21.75
C ALA A 275 -18.41 -15.47 -22.97
N PRO A 276 -17.85 -15.10 -24.14
CA PRO A 276 -18.63 -14.74 -25.32
C PRO A 276 -19.59 -15.86 -25.74
N GLY A 277 -20.81 -15.50 -26.10
CA GLY A 277 -21.84 -16.42 -26.52
C GLY A 277 -22.64 -17.09 -25.41
N THR A 278 -22.25 -16.96 -24.14
CA THR A 278 -22.95 -17.58 -22.99
C THR A 278 -23.84 -16.62 -22.22
N GLY A 279 -23.67 -15.30 -22.40
CA GLY A 279 -24.32 -14.27 -21.58
C GLY A 279 -23.87 -14.25 -20.12
N GLN A 280 -22.81 -14.96 -19.76
CA GLN A 280 -22.28 -15.10 -18.41
C GLN A 280 -20.79 -14.75 -18.34
N THR A 281 -20.27 -14.64 -17.12
CA THR A 281 -18.84 -14.55 -16.88
C THR A 281 -18.33 -15.88 -16.31
N LYS A 282 -17.10 -16.27 -16.70
CA LYS A 282 -16.32 -17.30 -16.02
C LYS A 282 -15.41 -16.67 -14.98
N THR A 283 -14.94 -17.45 -14.02
CA THR A 283 -14.03 -16.97 -12.99
C THR A 283 -12.58 -17.35 -13.33
N GLY A 284 -11.82 -16.39 -13.84
CA GLY A 284 -10.37 -16.46 -13.92
C GLY A 284 -9.71 -16.09 -12.58
N ARG A 285 -8.39 -16.15 -12.54
CA ARG A 285 -7.57 -15.80 -11.37
C ARG A 285 -6.41 -14.88 -11.74
N LEU A 286 -6.13 -13.94 -10.85
CA LEU A 286 -4.86 -13.22 -10.82
C LEU A 286 -4.07 -13.71 -9.61
N TRP A 287 -2.90 -14.26 -9.88
CA TRP A 287 -1.92 -14.72 -8.91
C TRP A 287 -0.90 -13.62 -8.68
N VAL A 288 -0.49 -13.42 -7.44
CA VAL A 288 0.52 -12.46 -7.05
C VAL A 288 1.70 -13.19 -6.43
N TYR A 289 2.90 -12.79 -6.80
CA TYR A 289 4.16 -13.24 -6.21
C TYR A 289 4.98 -12.00 -5.87
N LEU A 290 5.27 -11.80 -4.59
CA LEU A 290 5.92 -10.60 -4.07
C LEU A 290 7.24 -10.95 -3.41
N ARG A 291 8.31 -10.26 -3.82
CA ARG A 291 9.58 -10.16 -3.13
C ARG A 291 9.64 -8.87 -2.34
N ASP A 292 9.74 -8.95 -1.03
CA ASP A 292 9.96 -7.79 -0.16
C ASP A 292 10.88 -8.19 1.00
N GLU A 293 12.09 -7.64 1.00
CA GLU A 293 13.13 -7.92 2.00
C GLU A 293 13.23 -6.81 3.05
N ARG A 294 12.50 -5.71 2.91
CA ARG A 294 12.54 -4.56 3.82
C ARG A 294 12.19 -4.91 5.26
N PRO A 295 11.23 -5.81 5.55
CA PRO A 295 10.89 -6.19 6.93
C PRO A 295 12.06 -6.75 7.75
N TYR A 296 13.08 -7.32 7.10
CA TYR A 296 14.27 -7.85 7.77
C TYR A 296 15.58 -7.13 7.38
N GLY A 297 15.45 -5.90 6.86
CA GLY A 297 16.58 -5.05 6.51
C GLY A 297 17.37 -5.52 5.27
N GLY A 298 16.77 -6.35 4.43
CA GLY A 298 17.33 -6.77 3.14
C GLY A 298 17.46 -5.60 2.16
N ARG A 299 18.40 -5.70 1.23
CA ARG A 299 18.75 -4.61 0.29
C ARG A 299 18.20 -4.80 -1.11
N ALA A 300 17.65 -5.98 -1.42
CA ALA A 300 17.09 -6.21 -2.74
C ALA A 300 15.85 -5.33 -2.96
N PRO A 301 15.72 -4.71 -4.13
CA PRO A 301 14.56 -3.90 -4.45
C PRO A 301 13.26 -4.71 -4.34
N PRO A 302 12.22 -4.18 -3.68
CA PRO A 302 10.94 -4.85 -3.61
C PRO A 302 10.28 -4.88 -4.99
N ALA A 303 9.69 -6.02 -5.34
CA ALA A 303 9.03 -6.19 -6.63
C ALA A 303 7.90 -7.21 -6.55
N VAL A 304 6.88 -7.00 -7.36
CA VAL A 304 5.71 -7.88 -7.45
C VAL A 304 5.44 -8.27 -8.89
N VAL A 305 5.13 -9.53 -9.12
CA VAL A 305 4.69 -10.02 -10.41
C VAL A 305 3.29 -10.62 -10.29
N TYR A 306 2.43 -10.26 -11.23
CA TYR A 306 1.10 -10.82 -11.38
C TYR A 306 1.06 -11.74 -12.57
N ARG A 307 0.31 -12.86 -12.43
CA ARG A 307 0.07 -13.81 -13.51
C ARG A 307 -1.42 -14.12 -13.57
N TYR A 308 -1.95 -14.21 -14.77
CA TYR A 308 -3.34 -14.57 -15.00
C TYR A 308 -3.49 -16.06 -15.28
N SER A 309 -4.61 -16.64 -14.85
CA SER A 309 -5.05 -17.97 -15.29
C SER A 309 -6.57 -18.03 -15.50
N PRO A 310 -7.07 -18.89 -16.41
CA PRO A 310 -8.49 -19.00 -16.72
C PRO A 310 -9.31 -19.69 -15.59
N ASP A 311 -8.64 -20.34 -14.66
CA ASP A 311 -9.25 -21.03 -13.51
C ASP A 311 -8.25 -21.08 -12.30
N ARG A 312 -8.68 -21.69 -11.17
CA ARG A 312 -7.88 -21.82 -9.94
C ARG A 312 -7.13 -23.17 -9.84
N LYS A 313 -6.87 -23.89 -10.90
CA LYS A 313 -6.20 -25.19 -10.80
C LYS A 313 -4.73 -25.06 -10.38
N GLY A 314 -4.26 -25.98 -9.53
CA GLY A 314 -2.89 -26.00 -9.02
C GLY A 314 -1.78 -26.13 -10.08
N MET A 315 -2.13 -26.52 -11.33
CA MET A 315 -1.16 -26.54 -12.44
C MET A 315 -0.62 -25.14 -12.78
N HIS A 316 -1.43 -24.07 -12.58
CA HIS A 316 -1.01 -22.70 -12.87
C HIS A 316 0.09 -22.22 -11.94
N PRO A 317 -0.08 -22.20 -10.60
CA PRO A 317 1.00 -21.80 -9.70
C PRO A 317 2.21 -22.73 -9.80
N ARG A 318 2.05 -24.02 -10.12
CA ARG A 318 3.20 -24.91 -10.40
C ARG A 318 4.01 -24.44 -11.62
N ALA A 319 3.35 -24.04 -12.68
CA ALA A 319 4.04 -23.50 -13.86
C ALA A 319 4.71 -22.15 -13.55
N HIS A 320 4.03 -21.25 -12.82
CA HIS A 320 4.56 -19.94 -12.45
C HIS A 320 5.83 -20.05 -11.56
N LEU A 321 5.85 -21.02 -10.63
CA LEU A 321 6.90 -21.20 -9.64
C LEU A 321 7.92 -22.29 -10.03
N ALA A 322 7.89 -22.77 -11.27
CA ALA A 322 8.75 -23.87 -11.71
C ALA A 322 10.26 -23.62 -11.49
N MET A 323 10.69 -22.37 -11.61
CA MET A 323 12.09 -21.94 -11.43
C MET A 323 12.40 -21.48 -10.01
N PHE A 324 11.39 -21.27 -9.17
CA PHE A 324 11.58 -20.80 -7.80
C PHE A 324 11.97 -21.93 -6.86
N ARG A 325 12.88 -21.64 -5.95
CA ARG A 325 13.32 -22.50 -4.85
C ARG A 325 13.42 -21.67 -3.58
N GLY A 326 12.89 -22.17 -2.47
CA GLY A 326 12.94 -21.46 -1.20
C GLY A 326 11.63 -21.50 -0.43
N PHE A 327 11.37 -20.46 0.35
CA PHE A 327 10.18 -20.34 1.19
C PHE A 327 9.03 -19.70 0.42
N LEU A 328 7.88 -20.37 0.38
CA LEU A 328 6.64 -19.80 -0.14
C LEU A 328 5.69 -19.49 1.02
N GLN A 329 5.49 -18.22 1.30
CA GLN A 329 4.56 -17.71 2.30
C GLN A 329 3.22 -17.44 1.63
N ALA A 330 2.22 -18.26 1.96
CA ALA A 330 0.91 -18.21 1.32
C ALA A 330 -0.22 -18.48 2.32
N ASP A 331 -1.46 -18.26 1.84
CA ASP A 331 -2.64 -18.82 2.49
C ASP A 331 -2.66 -20.35 2.36
N GLY A 332 -3.56 -21.00 3.05
CA GLY A 332 -3.68 -22.45 3.00
C GLY A 332 -4.31 -23.01 1.72
N TYR A 333 -4.12 -22.43 0.57
CA TYR A 333 -4.67 -22.93 -0.68
C TYR A 333 -4.08 -24.30 -1.05
N SER A 334 -4.95 -25.30 -1.23
CA SER A 334 -4.54 -26.70 -1.50
C SER A 334 -3.80 -26.88 -2.83
N GLY A 335 -3.96 -25.97 -3.78
CA GLY A 335 -3.25 -26.01 -5.06
C GLY A 335 -1.75 -25.81 -4.97
N PHE A 336 -1.24 -25.27 -3.85
CA PHE A 336 0.19 -25.22 -3.56
C PHE A 336 0.73 -26.52 -2.94
N GLY A 337 -0.14 -27.37 -2.38
CA GLY A 337 0.26 -28.61 -1.69
C GLY A 337 1.30 -29.43 -2.43
N PRO A 338 1.08 -29.78 -3.71
CA PRO A 338 2.05 -30.57 -4.49
C PRO A 338 3.44 -29.93 -4.67
N LEU A 339 3.59 -28.62 -4.41
CA LEU A 339 4.89 -27.93 -4.45
C LEU A 339 5.70 -28.14 -3.17
N TYR A 340 5.03 -28.50 -2.07
CA TYR A 340 5.63 -28.76 -0.76
C TYR A 340 5.94 -30.25 -0.54
N GLU A 341 5.47 -31.13 -1.44
CA GLU A 341 5.66 -32.57 -1.34
C GLU A 341 6.99 -32.99 -1.96
N THR A 342 7.62 -33.95 -1.33
CA THR A 342 8.83 -34.60 -1.84
C THR A 342 8.42 -35.63 -2.90
N ALA A 343 8.79 -35.45 -4.15
CA ALA A 343 8.67 -36.52 -5.13
C ALA A 343 9.66 -37.64 -4.78
N ALA A 344 9.32 -38.89 -5.09
CA ALA A 344 10.16 -40.05 -4.76
C ALA A 344 11.61 -39.82 -5.21
N GLY A 345 12.53 -39.65 -4.25
CA GLY A 345 13.95 -39.43 -4.50
C GLY A 345 14.41 -38.02 -4.82
N GLN A 346 13.51 -37.00 -4.77
CA GLN A 346 13.88 -35.60 -4.95
C GLN A 346 13.39 -34.77 -3.74
N PRO A 347 14.18 -33.80 -3.23
CA PRO A 347 13.73 -32.92 -2.16
C PRO A 347 12.55 -32.07 -2.65
N ALA A 348 11.67 -31.68 -1.72
CA ALA A 348 10.60 -30.71 -2.00
C ALA A 348 11.18 -29.45 -2.65
N THR A 349 10.51 -28.95 -3.67
CA THR A 349 11.00 -27.76 -4.39
C THR A 349 10.81 -26.49 -3.57
N LEU A 350 9.76 -26.43 -2.75
CA LEU A 350 9.40 -25.28 -1.93
C LEU A 350 9.16 -25.67 -0.48
N THR A 351 9.41 -24.73 0.41
CA THR A 351 9.12 -24.86 1.84
C THR A 351 7.93 -23.97 2.21
N GLU A 352 6.86 -24.59 2.72
CA GLU A 352 5.64 -23.88 3.12
C GLU A 352 5.89 -22.99 4.33
N VAL A 353 5.40 -21.74 4.29
CA VAL A 353 5.26 -20.86 5.44
C VAL A 353 3.81 -20.39 5.51
N ALA A 354 3.12 -20.73 6.60
CA ALA A 354 1.70 -20.42 6.76
C ALA A 354 1.47 -19.05 7.43
N CYS A 355 0.24 -18.56 7.34
CA CYS A 355 -0.15 -17.23 7.77
C CYS A 355 -0.95 -17.28 9.09
N TRP A 356 -0.41 -16.69 10.16
CA TRP A 356 -1.13 -16.55 11.45
C TRP A 356 -2.35 -15.64 11.38
N ALA A 357 -2.39 -14.68 10.45
CA ALA A 357 -3.58 -13.83 10.29
C ALA A 357 -4.83 -14.64 9.91
N HIS A 358 -4.68 -15.68 9.08
CA HIS A 358 -5.78 -16.59 8.73
C HIS A 358 -6.23 -17.45 9.90
N VAL A 359 -5.30 -17.93 10.73
CA VAL A 359 -5.64 -18.65 11.98
C VAL A 359 -6.36 -17.71 12.93
N ARG A 360 -5.81 -16.52 13.18
CA ARG A 360 -6.40 -15.48 14.03
C ARG A 360 -7.84 -15.15 13.60
N ARG A 361 -8.08 -14.99 12.28
CA ARG A 361 -9.40 -14.68 11.74
C ARG A 361 -10.44 -15.73 12.09
N LYS A 362 -10.09 -17.03 12.04
CA LYS A 362 -11.01 -18.11 12.42
C LYS A 362 -11.42 -18.04 13.91
N PHE A 363 -10.47 -17.79 14.81
CA PHE A 363 -10.79 -17.58 16.22
C PHE A 363 -11.60 -16.31 16.46
N TYR A 364 -11.29 -15.22 15.72
CA TYR A 364 -12.00 -13.96 15.81
C TYR A 364 -13.46 -14.09 15.38
N ASP A 365 -13.75 -14.73 14.26
CA ASP A 365 -15.12 -14.97 13.79
C ASP A 365 -15.96 -15.76 14.82
N ILE A 366 -15.35 -16.75 15.47
CA ILE A 366 -15.99 -17.54 16.52
C ILE A 366 -16.21 -16.70 17.78
N HIS A 367 -15.20 -15.97 18.24
CA HIS A 367 -15.29 -15.13 19.44
C HIS A 367 -16.39 -14.09 19.30
N VAL A 368 -16.46 -13.42 18.15
CA VAL A 368 -17.50 -12.44 17.83
C VAL A 368 -18.90 -13.06 17.79
N ALA A 369 -19.01 -14.26 17.25
CA ALA A 369 -20.32 -14.93 17.12
C ALA A 369 -20.84 -15.52 18.45
N THR A 370 -19.95 -15.99 19.33
CA THR A 370 -20.30 -16.81 20.48
C THR A 370 -19.75 -16.31 21.81
N SER A 371 -18.87 -15.31 21.82
CA SER A 371 -18.12 -14.85 23.00
C SER A 371 -17.38 -15.98 23.73
N ALA A 372 -16.97 -17.04 22.99
CA ALA A 372 -16.32 -18.21 23.56
C ALA A 372 -14.99 -17.83 24.25
N PRO A 373 -14.83 -18.13 25.57
CA PRO A 373 -13.61 -17.75 26.31
C PRO A 373 -12.33 -18.33 25.70
N ILE A 374 -12.38 -19.59 25.25
CA ILE A 374 -11.23 -20.27 24.61
C ILE A 374 -10.78 -19.52 23.34
N ALA A 375 -11.73 -19.02 22.54
CA ALA A 375 -11.39 -18.22 21.36
C ALA A 375 -10.76 -16.88 21.75
N GLY A 376 -11.27 -16.23 22.81
CA GLY A 376 -10.71 -14.99 23.35
C GLY A 376 -9.27 -15.16 23.85
N GLU A 377 -8.98 -16.22 24.59
CA GLU A 377 -7.62 -16.52 25.10
C GLU A 377 -6.65 -16.84 23.95
N ALA A 378 -7.08 -17.65 22.97
CA ALA A 378 -6.29 -17.89 21.76
C ALA A 378 -5.97 -16.59 21.00
N LEU A 379 -6.94 -15.68 20.88
CA LEU A 379 -6.73 -14.36 20.24
C LEU A 379 -5.73 -13.49 21.01
N GLN A 380 -5.76 -13.54 22.35
CA GLN A 380 -4.83 -12.81 23.18
C GLN A 380 -3.39 -13.30 22.98
N LEU A 381 -3.16 -14.62 23.03
CA LEU A 381 -1.84 -15.22 22.80
C LEU A 381 -1.32 -14.94 21.37
N ILE A 382 -2.18 -15.09 20.36
CA ILE A 382 -1.83 -14.74 18.98
C ILE A 382 -1.53 -13.24 18.86
N GLY A 383 -2.28 -12.37 19.57
CA GLY A 383 -2.04 -10.93 19.62
C GLY A 383 -0.63 -10.59 20.11
N GLN A 384 -0.17 -11.24 21.18
CA GLN A 384 1.21 -11.06 21.70
C GLN A 384 2.29 -11.41 20.66
N LEU A 385 2.06 -12.44 19.84
CA LEU A 385 2.98 -12.77 18.75
C LEU A 385 3.10 -11.65 17.72
N PHE A 386 1.98 -11.03 17.36
CA PHE A 386 1.97 -9.88 16.44
C PHE A 386 2.63 -8.64 17.04
N ASP A 387 2.51 -8.43 18.36
CA ASP A 387 3.18 -7.32 19.04
C ASP A 387 4.70 -7.48 19.04
N ILE A 388 5.20 -8.70 19.28
CA ILE A 388 6.63 -9.03 19.15
C ILE A 388 7.13 -8.76 17.73
N GLU A 389 6.38 -9.18 16.71
CA GLU A 389 6.76 -8.96 15.31
C GLU A 389 6.77 -7.46 14.94
N ARG A 390 5.84 -6.68 15.48
CA ARG A 390 5.82 -5.22 15.30
C ARG A 390 7.08 -4.57 15.87
N ALA A 391 7.50 -4.98 17.06
CA ALA A 391 8.74 -4.49 17.68
C ALA A 391 10.01 -4.95 16.92
N ALA A 392 9.95 -6.08 16.22
CA ALA A 392 11.05 -6.63 15.44
C ALA A 392 11.10 -6.12 13.98
N MET A 393 10.15 -5.28 13.55
CA MET A 393 10.08 -4.77 12.18
C MET A 393 11.32 -3.94 11.82
N GLY A 394 11.89 -4.17 10.63
CA GLY A 394 13.07 -3.44 10.13
C GLY A 394 14.41 -3.88 10.75
N LEU A 395 14.42 -4.74 11.77
CA LEU A 395 15.64 -5.29 12.31
C LEU A 395 16.23 -6.35 11.37
N ALA A 396 17.56 -6.51 11.42
CA ALA A 396 18.26 -7.55 10.67
C ALA A 396 17.74 -8.97 11.03
N ALA A 397 17.73 -9.87 10.06
CA ALA A 397 17.19 -11.23 10.22
C ALA A 397 17.70 -11.95 11.49
N GLN A 398 19.00 -11.83 11.78
CA GLN A 398 19.59 -12.42 12.98
C GLN A 398 19.06 -11.84 14.30
N GLN A 399 18.73 -10.55 14.32
CA GLN A 399 18.15 -9.90 15.50
C GLN A 399 16.69 -10.33 15.68
N ARG A 400 15.92 -10.37 14.60
CA ARG A 400 14.54 -10.90 14.59
C ARG A 400 14.51 -12.34 15.11
N LEU A 401 15.42 -13.19 14.63
CA LEU A 401 15.52 -14.58 15.08
C LEU A 401 15.75 -14.67 16.60
N ARG A 402 16.66 -13.88 17.16
CA ARG A 402 16.92 -13.87 18.61
C ARG A 402 15.68 -13.47 19.41
N ILE A 403 15.01 -12.40 19.01
CA ILE A 403 13.77 -11.92 19.67
C ILE A 403 12.68 -12.99 19.62
N ARG A 404 12.50 -13.64 18.50
CA ARG A 404 11.52 -14.72 18.33
C ARG A 404 11.81 -15.92 19.22
N GLN A 405 13.07 -16.36 19.26
CA GLN A 405 13.49 -17.48 20.10
C GLN A 405 13.31 -17.18 21.60
N SER A 406 13.61 -15.97 22.05
CA SER A 406 13.49 -15.61 23.46
C SER A 406 12.07 -15.26 23.90
N SER A 407 11.27 -14.63 23.03
CA SER A 407 9.98 -14.04 23.43
C SER A 407 8.77 -14.71 22.79
N ALA A 408 8.85 -15.10 21.51
CA ALA A 408 7.71 -15.69 20.81
C ALA A 408 7.62 -17.22 20.98
N ARG A 409 8.76 -17.92 21.09
CA ARG A 409 8.78 -19.39 21.27
C ARG A 409 8.01 -19.83 22.51
N PRO A 410 8.18 -19.26 23.71
CA PRO A 410 7.39 -19.65 24.88
C PRO A 410 5.89 -19.49 24.67
N ILE A 411 5.46 -18.38 24.03
CA ILE A 411 4.05 -18.12 23.76
C ILE A 411 3.47 -19.16 22.79
N ILE A 412 4.24 -19.57 21.80
CA ILE A 412 3.84 -20.62 20.84
C ILE A 412 3.69 -21.99 21.54
N ASP A 413 4.57 -22.30 22.48
CA ASP A 413 4.51 -23.56 23.24
C ASP A 413 3.31 -23.56 24.20
N ASP A 414 3.04 -22.42 24.85
CA ASP A 414 1.85 -22.22 25.70
C ASP A 414 0.57 -22.32 24.86
N LEU A 415 0.52 -21.65 23.70
CA LEU A 415 -0.63 -21.70 22.79
C LEU A 415 -0.87 -23.13 22.28
N ALA A 416 0.18 -23.87 21.94
CA ALA A 416 0.05 -25.27 21.52
C ALA A 416 -0.61 -26.12 22.61
N SER A 417 -0.09 -26.02 23.84
CA SER A 417 -0.58 -26.75 25.01
C SER A 417 -2.03 -26.38 25.34
N PHE A 418 -2.34 -25.09 25.31
CA PHE A 418 -3.67 -24.56 25.51
C PHE A 418 -4.70 -25.07 24.47
N LEU A 419 -4.33 -25.06 23.19
CA LEU A 419 -5.19 -25.52 22.10
C LEU A 419 -5.44 -27.03 22.18
N ASP A 420 -4.43 -27.83 22.52
CA ASP A 420 -4.55 -29.30 22.65
C ASP A 420 -5.44 -29.64 23.84
N ALA A 421 -5.25 -28.99 25.01
CA ALA A 421 -6.10 -29.15 26.18
C ALA A 421 -7.55 -28.75 25.89
N SER A 422 -7.74 -27.61 25.20
CA SER A 422 -9.08 -27.13 24.82
C SER A 422 -9.78 -28.11 23.88
N LEU A 423 -9.07 -28.68 22.91
CA LEU A 423 -9.63 -29.62 21.95
C LEU A 423 -10.16 -30.90 22.65
N ALA A 424 -9.52 -31.31 23.75
CA ALA A 424 -9.94 -32.46 24.54
C ALA A 424 -11.25 -32.22 25.31
N THR A 425 -11.63 -30.98 25.58
CA THR A 425 -12.79 -30.61 26.40
C THR A 425 -14.02 -30.19 25.61
N ILE A 426 -13.89 -29.84 24.32
CA ILE A 426 -14.95 -29.33 23.47
C ILE A 426 -15.48 -30.39 22.50
N SER A 427 -16.72 -30.20 22.01
CA SER A 427 -17.25 -31.07 20.95
C SER A 427 -16.41 -31.02 19.69
N GLY A 428 -15.97 -32.17 19.21
CA GLY A 428 -15.18 -32.30 17.97
C GLY A 428 -15.90 -31.82 16.71
N ARG A 429 -17.22 -31.59 16.75
CA ARG A 429 -18.02 -31.04 15.63
C ARG A 429 -18.20 -29.52 15.71
N SER A 430 -17.72 -28.86 16.79
CA SER A 430 -17.85 -27.41 16.94
C SER A 430 -16.97 -26.65 15.94
N GLU A 431 -17.38 -25.43 15.58
CA GLU A 431 -16.59 -24.53 14.75
C GLU A 431 -15.24 -24.25 15.41
N LEU A 432 -15.23 -24.12 16.75
CA LEU A 432 -14.02 -23.91 17.52
C LEU A 432 -13.03 -25.08 17.38
N ALA A 433 -13.51 -26.33 17.47
CA ALA A 433 -12.67 -27.50 17.21
C ALA A 433 -12.16 -27.52 15.75
N GLY A 434 -12.95 -27.02 14.80
CA GLY A 434 -12.53 -26.82 13.41
C GLY A 434 -11.41 -25.80 13.27
N ALA A 435 -11.49 -24.67 13.97
CA ALA A 435 -10.43 -23.63 13.98
C ALA A 435 -9.13 -24.14 14.62
N ILE A 436 -9.23 -24.85 15.76
CA ILE A 436 -8.07 -25.45 16.43
C ILE A 436 -7.38 -26.46 15.49
N ARG A 437 -8.12 -27.39 14.91
CA ARG A 437 -7.56 -28.39 13.98
C ARG A 437 -6.93 -27.74 12.75
N TYR A 438 -7.53 -26.67 12.21
CA TYR A 438 -6.92 -25.92 11.11
C TYR A 438 -5.55 -25.36 11.49
N GLY A 439 -5.41 -24.74 12.67
CA GLY A 439 -4.11 -24.25 13.17
C GLY A 439 -3.13 -25.40 13.43
N ARG A 440 -3.58 -26.47 14.12
CA ARG A 440 -2.72 -27.60 14.49
C ARG A 440 -2.22 -28.41 13.29
N SER A 441 -3.05 -28.58 12.26
CA SER A 441 -2.64 -29.28 11.03
C SER A 441 -1.55 -28.54 10.23
N ARG A 442 -1.39 -27.24 10.46
CA ARG A 442 -0.40 -26.37 9.79
C ARG A 442 0.71 -25.91 10.73
N TRP A 443 0.75 -26.47 11.95
CA TRP A 443 1.65 -26.02 13.01
C TRP A 443 3.11 -25.92 12.58
N PRO A 444 3.70 -26.90 11.89
CA PRO A 444 5.08 -26.79 11.43
C PRO A 444 5.31 -25.60 10.46
N ALA A 445 4.35 -25.32 9.59
CA ALA A 445 4.44 -24.19 8.66
C ALA A 445 4.16 -22.83 9.36
N LEU A 446 3.32 -22.82 10.39
CA LEU A 446 3.03 -21.64 11.20
C LEU A 446 4.19 -21.25 12.12
N THR A 447 4.96 -22.22 12.63
CA THR A 447 6.05 -21.98 13.57
C THR A 447 7.40 -21.78 12.89
N ARG A 448 7.52 -22.05 11.60
CA ARG A 448 8.78 -21.96 10.85
C ARG A 448 9.42 -20.56 10.90
N TYR A 449 8.63 -19.50 11.00
CA TYR A 449 9.16 -18.14 11.12
C TYR A 449 9.98 -17.91 12.39
N LEU A 450 9.82 -18.75 13.41
CA LEU A 450 10.62 -18.72 14.63
C LEU A 450 12.06 -19.18 14.39
N ASP A 451 12.31 -19.96 13.33
CA ASP A 451 13.60 -20.57 13.05
C ASP A 451 14.38 -19.84 11.95
N ASP A 452 13.72 -18.88 11.26
CA ASP A 452 14.35 -18.04 10.24
C ASP A 452 13.88 -16.58 10.35
N GLY A 453 14.83 -15.67 10.58
CA GLY A 453 14.55 -14.25 10.76
C GLY A 453 14.06 -13.51 9.50
N GLN A 454 14.21 -14.10 8.32
CA GLN A 454 13.71 -13.53 7.06
C GLN A 454 12.20 -13.72 6.88
N LEU A 455 11.65 -14.78 7.47
CA LEU A 455 10.24 -15.12 7.34
C LEU A 455 9.34 -14.13 8.09
N GLU A 456 8.07 -14.06 7.74
CA GLU A 456 7.08 -13.22 8.39
C GLU A 456 6.00 -14.06 9.06
N ILE A 457 5.38 -13.53 10.11
CA ILE A 457 4.27 -14.19 10.82
C ILE A 457 3.01 -14.28 9.96
N SER A 458 2.85 -13.40 8.95
CA SER A 458 1.66 -13.33 8.13
C SER A 458 1.95 -13.11 6.65
N ASN A 459 0.97 -13.38 5.81
CA ASN A 459 1.00 -13.13 4.37
C ASN A 459 0.40 -11.76 3.96
N ASN A 460 0.27 -10.83 4.90
CA ASN A 460 -0.36 -9.52 4.66
C ASN A 460 0.31 -8.73 3.53
N ALA A 461 1.59 -9.00 3.23
CA ALA A 461 2.28 -8.35 2.11
C ALA A 461 1.64 -8.71 0.75
N ALA A 462 1.29 -9.97 0.51
CA ALA A 462 0.57 -10.38 -0.70
C ALA A 462 -0.89 -9.87 -0.70
N GLU A 463 -1.55 -9.87 0.46
CA GLU A 463 -2.92 -9.34 0.58
C GLU A 463 -2.97 -7.84 0.21
N ARG A 464 -1.98 -7.04 0.67
CA ARG A 464 -1.85 -5.63 0.26
C ARG A 464 -1.64 -5.49 -1.24
N ALA A 465 -0.84 -6.36 -1.87
CA ALA A 465 -0.61 -6.33 -3.31
C ALA A 465 -1.88 -6.70 -4.12
N ILE A 466 -2.79 -7.48 -3.55
CA ILE A 466 -4.09 -7.81 -4.18
C ILE A 466 -5.11 -6.68 -4.04
N ARG A 467 -4.99 -5.81 -3.04
CA ARG A 467 -5.98 -4.77 -2.73
C ARG A 467 -6.34 -3.87 -3.92
N PRO A 468 -5.40 -3.36 -4.75
CA PRO A 468 -5.75 -2.58 -5.94
C PRO A 468 -6.64 -3.32 -6.93
N LEU A 469 -6.43 -4.62 -7.11
CA LEU A 469 -7.26 -5.46 -7.97
C LEU A 469 -8.68 -5.61 -7.43
N ALA A 470 -8.79 -5.82 -6.11
CA ALA A 470 -10.07 -5.96 -5.43
C ALA A 470 -10.91 -4.68 -5.51
N LEU A 471 -10.27 -3.51 -5.40
CA LEU A 471 -10.91 -2.20 -5.58
C LEU A 471 -11.32 -1.99 -7.05
N GLY A 472 -10.43 -2.29 -8.00
CA GLY A 472 -10.69 -2.15 -9.43
C GLY A 472 -11.90 -2.97 -9.90
N ARG A 473 -12.10 -4.18 -9.36
CA ARG A 473 -13.26 -5.03 -9.69
C ARG A 473 -14.61 -4.40 -9.37
N LYS A 474 -14.68 -3.51 -8.40
CA LYS A 474 -15.91 -2.76 -8.07
C LYS A 474 -16.27 -1.74 -9.16
N ASN A 475 -15.30 -1.30 -9.96
CA ASN A 475 -15.49 -0.30 -11.02
C ASN A 475 -15.66 -0.91 -12.42
N TYR A 476 -14.91 -1.97 -12.74
CA TYR A 476 -15.04 -2.71 -13.98
C TYR A 476 -15.39 -4.18 -13.68
N MET A 477 -16.64 -4.51 -13.71
CA MET A 477 -17.22 -5.76 -13.19
C MET A 477 -16.57 -7.04 -13.75
N PHE A 478 -15.92 -7.00 -14.92
CA PHE A 478 -15.26 -8.14 -15.55
C PHE A 478 -14.15 -7.73 -16.52
N ALA A 479 -13.22 -8.64 -16.80
CA ALA A 479 -12.32 -8.55 -17.93
C ALA A 479 -13.03 -9.00 -19.20
N GLY A 480 -12.80 -8.31 -20.31
CA GLY A 480 -13.50 -8.62 -21.58
C GLY A 480 -13.10 -9.97 -22.22
N SER A 481 -11.96 -10.55 -21.81
CA SER A 481 -11.43 -11.83 -22.30
C SER A 481 -10.28 -12.30 -21.41
N ASP A 482 -9.77 -13.53 -21.61
CA ASP A 482 -8.55 -14.03 -20.96
C ASP A 482 -7.35 -13.12 -21.26
N ALA A 483 -7.19 -12.68 -22.52
CA ALA A 483 -6.16 -11.69 -22.88
C ALA A 483 -6.32 -10.37 -22.12
N GLY A 484 -7.54 -9.99 -21.73
CA GLY A 484 -7.79 -8.84 -20.84
C GLY A 484 -7.26 -9.07 -19.42
N GLY A 485 -7.34 -10.31 -18.92
CA GLY A 485 -6.74 -10.72 -17.65
C GLY A 485 -5.21 -10.70 -17.70
N GLU A 486 -4.60 -11.18 -18.79
CA GLU A 486 -3.15 -11.14 -19.01
C GLU A 486 -2.63 -9.71 -19.08
N ARG A 487 -3.33 -8.82 -19.81
CA ARG A 487 -3.00 -7.39 -19.88
C ARG A 487 -3.09 -6.69 -18.52
N ALA A 488 -4.07 -7.07 -17.70
CA ALA A 488 -4.20 -6.58 -16.34
C ALA A 488 -3.02 -7.04 -15.48
N ALA A 489 -2.63 -8.31 -15.54
CA ALA A 489 -1.45 -8.84 -14.85
C ALA A 489 -0.19 -8.06 -15.24
N ALA A 490 0.01 -7.81 -16.52
CA ALA A 490 1.13 -7.04 -17.06
C ALA A 490 1.17 -5.61 -16.49
N ALA A 491 0.04 -4.89 -16.56
CA ALA A 491 -0.06 -3.52 -16.08
C ALA A 491 0.16 -3.42 -14.56
N TYR A 492 -0.48 -4.28 -13.77
CA TYR A 492 -0.30 -4.31 -12.32
C TYR A 492 1.14 -4.64 -11.92
N THR A 493 1.83 -5.52 -12.65
CA THR A 493 3.24 -5.84 -12.39
C THR A 493 4.11 -4.58 -12.42
N LEU A 494 3.99 -3.75 -13.43
CA LEU A 494 4.81 -2.53 -13.56
C LEU A 494 4.34 -1.42 -12.62
N ILE A 495 3.03 -1.18 -12.52
CA ILE A 495 2.45 -0.14 -11.68
C ILE A 495 2.78 -0.38 -10.20
N GLU A 496 2.49 -1.57 -9.70
CA GLU A 496 2.70 -1.86 -8.28
C GLU A 496 4.19 -2.01 -7.93
N THR A 497 5.02 -2.52 -8.85
CA THR A 497 6.48 -2.52 -8.65
C THR A 497 7.05 -1.09 -8.64
N ALA A 498 6.56 -0.18 -9.48
CA ALA A 498 6.95 1.22 -9.45
C ALA A 498 6.61 1.86 -8.10
N LYS A 499 5.40 1.66 -7.60
CA LYS A 499 4.96 2.15 -6.27
C LYS A 499 5.81 1.58 -5.13
N LEU A 500 6.15 0.29 -5.17
CA LEU A 500 7.02 -0.33 -4.17
C LEU A 500 8.42 0.29 -4.11
N ASN A 501 8.85 0.92 -5.20
CA ASN A 501 10.14 1.63 -5.32
C ASN A 501 9.98 3.16 -5.27
N ASP A 502 8.86 3.67 -4.74
CA ASP A 502 8.57 5.10 -4.55
C ASP A 502 8.59 5.92 -5.85
N LEU A 503 8.24 5.30 -6.97
CA LEU A 503 8.09 5.97 -8.27
C LEU A 503 6.63 6.30 -8.55
N ASP A 504 6.39 7.46 -9.13
CA ASP A 504 5.09 7.76 -9.75
C ASP A 504 4.86 6.83 -10.94
N PRO A 505 3.77 6.03 -10.95
CA PRO A 505 3.55 5.03 -12.00
C PRO A 505 3.36 5.63 -13.39
N GLU A 506 2.74 6.83 -13.50
CA GLU A 506 2.52 7.47 -14.79
C GLU A 506 3.82 8.00 -15.38
N ALA A 507 4.63 8.68 -14.55
CA ALA A 507 5.94 9.14 -14.97
C ALA A 507 6.86 7.98 -15.37
N TYR A 508 6.87 6.90 -14.59
CA TYR A 508 7.64 5.70 -14.89
C TYR A 508 7.19 5.04 -16.21
N LEU A 509 5.91 4.79 -16.39
CA LEU A 509 5.40 4.20 -17.64
C LEU A 509 5.63 5.09 -18.86
N ARG A 510 5.54 6.42 -18.69
CA ARG A 510 5.85 7.38 -19.75
C ARG A 510 7.32 7.25 -20.21
N ASP A 511 8.27 7.18 -19.29
CA ASP A 511 9.68 6.98 -19.60
C ASP A 511 9.92 5.64 -20.28
N VAL A 512 9.41 4.55 -19.69
CA VAL A 512 9.56 3.19 -20.25
C VAL A 512 8.98 3.10 -21.67
N LEU A 513 7.73 3.52 -21.87
CA LEU A 513 7.06 3.44 -23.17
C LEU A 513 7.73 4.35 -24.22
N GLY A 514 8.37 5.44 -23.79
CA GLY A 514 9.12 6.32 -24.69
C GLY A 514 10.45 5.73 -25.17
N ARG A 515 11.01 4.77 -24.45
CA ARG A 515 12.35 4.23 -24.69
C ARG A 515 12.38 2.79 -25.16
N ILE A 516 11.43 1.96 -24.71
CA ILE A 516 11.51 0.51 -24.84
C ILE A 516 11.53 0.01 -26.30
N ALA A 517 10.90 0.74 -27.22
CA ALA A 517 10.86 0.36 -28.65
C ALA A 517 12.25 0.30 -29.30
N ASP A 518 13.16 1.18 -28.87
CA ASP A 518 14.55 1.27 -29.36
C ASP A 518 15.56 0.69 -28.38
N HIS A 519 15.08 0.22 -27.21
CA HIS A 519 15.98 -0.24 -26.17
C HIS A 519 16.52 -1.64 -26.47
N ARG A 520 17.82 -1.81 -26.32
CA ARG A 520 18.46 -3.11 -26.57
C ARG A 520 17.99 -4.14 -25.53
N ILE A 521 17.53 -5.29 -26.01
CA ILE A 521 16.97 -6.34 -25.14
C ILE A 521 17.94 -6.83 -24.06
N ASN A 522 19.22 -6.89 -24.36
CA ASN A 522 20.25 -7.27 -23.38
C ASN A 522 20.53 -6.18 -22.31
N ARG A 523 19.92 -5.00 -22.43
CA ARG A 523 20.00 -3.91 -21.47
C ARG A 523 18.64 -3.58 -20.84
N ILE A 524 17.65 -4.47 -21.00
CA ILE A 524 16.30 -4.26 -20.50
C ILE A 524 16.25 -3.96 -18.98
N ALA A 525 17.24 -4.45 -18.23
CA ALA A 525 17.38 -4.20 -16.81
C ALA A 525 17.51 -2.70 -16.46
N GLU A 526 17.98 -1.85 -17.38
CA GLU A 526 18.07 -0.39 -17.17
C GLU A 526 16.69 0.29 -17.03
N LEU A 527 15.63 -0.37 -17.55
CA LEU A 527 14.27 0.11 -17.48
C LEU A 527 13.51 -0.42 -16.23
N LEU A 528 14.15 -1.24 -15.40
CA LEU A 528 13.54 -1.72 -14.15
C LEU A 528 13.29 -0.56 -13.18
N PRO A 529 12.18 -0.56 -12.42
CA PRO A 529 11.79 0.57 -11.58
C PRO A 529 12.90 1.05 -10.64
N TRP A 530 13.60 0.14 -9.98
CA TRP A 530 14.69 0.50 -9.04
C TRP A 530 15.93 1.07 -9.71
N ASN A 531 16.17 0.78 -10.99
CA ASN A 531 17.27 1.36 -11.74
C ASN A 531 16.90 2.74 -12.27
N VAL A 532 15.67 2.96 -12.71
CA VAL A 532 15.15 4.28 -13.10
C VAL A 532 15.10 5.22 -11.89
N ALA A 533 14.69 4.76 -10.72
CA ALA A 533 14.69 5.53 -9.47
C ALA A 533 16.08 6.07 -9.10
N ASN A 534 17.10 5.26 -9.30
CA ASN A 534 18.49 5.65 -9.00
C ASN A 534 19.07 6.67 -9.99
N CYS A 535 18.52 6.77 -11.20
CA CYS A 535 18.96 7.71 -12.24
C CYS A 535 18.23 9.06 -12.20
N SER A 536 17.16 9.21 -11.43
CA SER A 536 16.38 10.45 -11.35
C SER A 536 17.07 11.46 -10.42
N PRO A 537 17.39 12.69 -10.87
CA PRO A 537 18.16 13.67 -10.08
C PRO A 537 17.44 14.21 -8.84
N THR A 538 16.19 13.89 -8.62
CA THR A 538 15.35 14.45 -7.54
C THR A 538 15.66 13.86 -6.15
N ARG A 539 16.46 12.80 -6.04
CA ARG A 539 16.83 12.18 -4.76
C ARG A 539 18.18 12.61 -4.17
N ALA A 540 18.93 13.48 -4.87
CA ALA A 540 20.24 13.97 -4.41
C ALA A 540 20.16 15.21 -3.50
N ALA A 541 18.95 15.69 -3.16
CA ALA A 541 18.71 16.89 -2.34
C ALA A 541 17.54 16.70 -1.36
N ALA A 542 17.63 15.68 -0.50
CA ALA A 542 16.79 15.57 0.69
C ALA A 542 17.60 14.95 1.84
#